data_858df77bc1b79e022909160c436ce2d8
#
_entry.id   858df77bc1b79e022909160c436ce2d8
#
_cell.length_a   1.000
_cell.length_b   1.000
_cell.length_c   1.000
_cell.angle_alpha   90.00
_cell.angle_beta   90.00
_cell.angle_gamma   90.00
#
_symmetry.space_group_name_H-M   'P 1'
#
loop_
_entity.id
_entity.type
_entity.pdbx_description
1 polymer ?
#
loop_
_entity_poly.entity_id
_entity_poly.type
_entity_poly.pdbx_seq_one_letter_code
_entity_poly.pdbx_strand_id
1 'polypeptide(L)'
;MINELLKYPEDSAGGVMTTEFMELAPDWTVRSAMDAIRQNGIDKETINNCYVTRKDRTLVGVVSLRALVLEKNEQRPVEELMNPNVVSVVTSTDREDAAQLIEKYGYLALPVVDKENRLVGILTVDDAISILQDEASEDIAKMNAMTPSDKPYFKQSMLCLLYTSPSPRD
;
A
#
# COMPACT_ATOMS: atom_id res chain seq x y z
N MET A 1 11.38 7.13 14.22
CA MET A 1 10.81 6.74 12.93
C MET A 1 11.83 6.13 11.99
N ILE A 2 12.89 6.86 11.66
CA ILE A 2 13.94 6.32 10.78
C ILE A 2 14.53 5.05 11.36
N ASN A 3 14.78 5.02 12.64
CA ASN A 3 15.35 3.84 13.30
C ASN A 3 14.41 2.62 13.24
N GLU A 4 13.12 2.85 13.22
CA GLU A 4 12.16 1.75 13.11
C GLU A 4 12.17 1.13 11.72
N LEU A 5 12.29 1.96 10.70
CA LEU A 5 12.36 1.48 9.32
C LEU A 5 13.63 0.68 9.06
N LEU A 6 14.73 1.05 9.73
CA LEU A 6 15.99 0.33 9.58
C LEU A 6 16.01 -1.05 10.23
N LYS A 7 15.01 -1.37 11.04
CA LYS A 7 14.89 -2.69 11.66
C LYS A 7 14.46 -3.77 10.68
N TYR A 8 13.95 -3.40 9.52
CA TYR A 8 13.34 -4.34 8.60
C TYR A 8 14.21 -4.54 7.35
N PRO A 9 14.27 -5.77 6.82
CA PRO A 9 14.98 -5.99 5.56
C PRO A 9 14.37 -5.19 4.41
N GLU A 10 15.20 -4.78 3.47
CA GLU A 10 14.75 -4.00 2.32
C GLU A 10 13.73 -4.72 1.45
N ASP A 11 13.77 -6.03 1.43
CA ASP A 11 12.85 -6.85 0.64
C ASP A 11 11.57 -7.22 1.37
N SER A 12 11.34 -6.65 2.55
CA SER A 12 10.14 -6.89 3.34
C SER A 12 9.17 -5.73 3.27
N ALA A 13 7.91 -6.00 3.57
CA ALA A 13 6.89 -4.95 3.66
C ALA A 13 7.29 -3.86 4.65
N GLY A 14 7.89 -4.25 5.77
CA GLY A 14 8.39 -3.27 6.76
C GLY A 14 9.50 -2.39 6.23
N GLY A 15 10.29 -2.89 5.28
CA GLY A 15 11.39 -2.13 4.70
C GLY A 15 10.96 -1.11 3.65
N VAL A 16 9.78 -1.31 3.04
CA VAL A 16 9.29 -0.44 1.96
C VAL A 16 8.05 0.38 2.34
N MET A 17 7.51 0.17 3.54
CA MET A 17 6.32 0.89 4.00
C MET A 17 6.64 2.35 4.33
N THR A 18 5.61 3.19 4.30
CA THR A 18 5.68 4.55 4.86
C THR A 18 4.94 4.58 6.18
N THR A 19 5.38 5.46 7.08
CA THR A 19 4.69 5.68 8.36
C THR A 19 3.74 6.87 8.31
N GLU A 20 3.58 7.47 7.15
CA GLU A 20 2.76 8.67 6.97
C GLU A 20 1.34 8.29 6.56
N PHE A 21 0.58 7.78 7.49
CA PHE A 21 -0.81 7.37 7.29
C PHE A 21 -1.71 8.04 8.33
N MET A 22 -3.00 8.12 8.01
CA MET A 22 -3.96 8.76 8.89
C MET A 22 -4.59 7.72 9.82
N GLU A 23 -4.49 7.95 11.13
CA GLU A 23 -5.11 7.10 12.15
C GLU A 23 -6.31 7.79 12.78
N LEU A 24 -7.34 7.03 13.07
CA LEU A 24 -8.53 7.50 13.76
C LEU A 24 -8.83 6.56 14.92
N ALA A 25 -9.43 7.10 15.98
CA ALA A 25 -9.89 6.26 17.09
C ALA A 25 -11.32 5.79 16.81
N PRO A 26 -11.68 4.56 17.22
CA PRO A 26 -13.00 4.03 16.91
C PRO A 26 -14.14 4.78 17.60
N ASP A 27 -13.88 5.40 18.73
CA ASP A 27 -14.88 6.15 19.48
C ASP A 27 -15.02 7.62 19.04
N TRP A 28 -14.17 8.06 18.09
CA TRP A 28 -14.30 9.42 17.56
C TRP A 28 -15.56 9.55 16.72
N THR A 29 -16.13 10.76 16.73
CA THR A 29 -17.25 11.08 15.83
C THR A 29 -16.72 11.38 14.43
N VAL A 30 -17.61 11.34 13.45
CA VAL A 30 -17.28 11.75 12.08
C VAL A 30 -16.72 13.17 12.08
N ARG A 31 -17.28 14.07 12.87
CA ARG A 31 -16.79 15.45 12.95
C ARG A 31 -15.36 15.51 13.47
N SER A 32 -15.06 14.78 14.55
CA SER A 32 -13.71 14.74 15.09
C SER A 32 -12.72 14.15 14.08
N ALA A 33 -13.14 13.11 13.37
CA ALA A 33 -12.31 12.48 12.35
C ALA A 33 -12.02 13.46 11.21
N MET A 34 -13.01 14.18 10.73
CA MET A 34 -12.83 15.15 9.66
C MET A 34 -11.92 16.30 10.09
N ASP A 35 -12.07 16.77 11.32
CA ASP A 35 -11.21 17.82 11.86
C ASP A 35 -9.76 17.35 11.94
N ALA A 36 -9.53 16.12 12.39
CA ALA A 36 -8.19 15.54 12.47
C ALA A 36 -7.57 15.40 11.07
N ILE A 37 -8.35 15.00 10.08
CA ILE A 37 -7.87 14.90 8.71
C ILE A 37 -7.49 16.27 8.16
N ARG A 38 -8.28 17.29 8.41
CA ARG A 38 -7.98 18.65 7.96
C ARG A 38 -6.71 19.20 8.59
N GLN A 39 -6.46 18.87 9.87
CA GLN A 39 -5.28 19.35 10.59
C GLN A 39 -4.01 18.60 10.21
N ASN A 40 -4.08 17.30 10.00
CA ASN A 40 -2.91 16.45 9.89
C ASN A 40 -2.73 15.80 8.52
N GLY A 41 -3.74 15.87 7.66
CA GLY A 41 -3.73 15.13 6.40
C GLY A 41 -2.70 15.60 5.39
N ILE A 42 -2.27 16.85 5.49
CA ILE A 42 -1.33 17.43 4.53
C ILE A 42 0.02 16.71 4.54
N ASP A 43 0.42 16.18 5.70
CA ASP A 43 1.71 15.51 5.84
C ASP A 43 1.60 13.98 5.63
N LYS A 44 0.43 13.50 5.24
CA LYS A 44 0.21 12.06 5.09
C LYS A 44 0.34 11.65 3.63
N GLU A 45 0.81 10.43 3.42
CA GLU A 45 0.95 9.85 2.09
C GLU A 45 -0.40 9.76 1.39
N THR A 46 -1.44 9.38 2.12
CA THR A 46 -2.79 9.34 1.60
C THR A 46 -3.80 9.56 2.72
N ILE A 47 -4.91 10.22 2.40
CA ILE A 47 -6.04 10.38 3.30
C ILE A 47 -7.29 9.66 2.78
N ASN A 48 -7.18 9.02 1.63
CA ASN A 48 -8.32 8.31 1.03
C ASN A 48 -8.79 7.16 1.92
N ASN A 49 -7.87 6.51 2.58
CA ASN A 49 -8.17 5.47 3.56
C ASN A 49 -7.58 5.89 4.90
N CYS A 50 -8.42 5.93 5.90
CA CYS A 50 -8.00 6.22 7.26
C CYS A 50 -8.11 4.94 8.07
N TYR A 51 -7.12 4.67 8.87
CA TYR A 51 -7.04 3.40 9.61
C TYR A 51 -7.53 3.63 11.03
N VAL A 52 -8.43 2.75 11.47
CA VAL A 52 -9.01 2.85 12.80
C VAL A 52 -8.22 1.94 13.72
N THR A 53 -7.62 2.54 14.74
CA THR A 53 -6.76 1.83 15.68
C THR A 53 -7.18 2.12 17.11
N ARG A 54 -6.96 1.15 17.99
CA ARG A 54 -7.17 1.34 19.43
C ARG A 54 -6.00 2.10 20.04
N LYS A 55 -6.08 2.38 21.34
CA LYS A 55 -5.03 3.10 22.05
C LYS A 55 -3.68 2.37 22.01
N ASP A 56 -3.71 1.05 21.96
CA ASP A 56 -2.50 0.22 21.82
C ASP A 56 -2.04 0.06 20.39
N ARG A 57 -2.65 0.81 19.45
CA ARG A 57 -2.37 0.81 18.01
C ARG A 57 -2.83 -0.45 17.28
N THR A 58 -3.62 -1.30 17.91
CA THR A 58 -4.19 -2.46 17.24
C THR A 58 -5.11 -2.00 16.11
N LEU A 59 -4.88 -2.50 14.91
CA LEU A 59 -5.70 -2.17 13.74
C LEU A 59 -7.05 -2.90 13.86
N VAL A 60 -8.14 -2.15 13.86
CA VAL A 60 -9.49 -2.73 14.01
C VAL A 60 -10.39 -2.48 12.81
N GLY A 61 -10.02 -1.55 11.94
CA GLY A 61 -10.83 -1.28 10.76
C GLY A 61 -10.21 -0.24 9.86
N VAL A 62 -10.85 -0.02 8.73
CA VAL A 62 -10.48 1.04 7.80
C VAL A 62 -11.76 1.78 7.39
N VAL A 63 -11.67 3.09 7.29
CA VAL A 63 -12.78 3.92 6.83
C VAL A 63 -12.28 4.80 5.69
N SER A 64 -13.08 4.90 4.63
CA SER A 64 -12.70 5.74 3.50
C SER A 64 -13.06 7.21 3.80
N LEU A 65 -12.28 8.12 3.25
CA LEU A 65 -12.60 9.54 3.31
C LEU A 65 -13.99 9.80 2.72
N ARG A 66 -14.31 9.09 1.65
CA ARG A 66 -15.61 9.19 1.01
C ARG A 66 -16.75 8.88 1.99
N ALA A 67 -16.62 7.82 2.77
CA ALA A 67 -17.64 7.45 3.74
C ALA A 67 -17.84 8.54 4.80
N LEU A 68 -16.73 9.14 5.25
CA LEU A 68 -16.78 10.24 6.22
C LEU A 68 -17.44 11.48 5.64
N VAL A 69 -17.11 11.82 4.41
CA VAL A 69 -17.65 13.02 3.75
C VAL A 69 -19.15 12.87 3.48
N LEU A 70 -19.60 11.68 3.10
CA LEU A 70 -20.99 11.44 2.74
C LEU A 70 -21.90 11.18 3.95
N GLU A 71 -21.34 10.96 5.14
CA GLU A 71 -22.13 10.75 6.33
C GLU A 71 -22.76 12.06 6.77
N LYS A 72 -24.07 12.07 6.89
CA LYS A 72 -24.82 13.26 7.26
C LYS A 72 -24.84 13.50 8.76
N ASN A 73 -24.75 12.43 9.54
CA ASN A 73 -24.73 12.54 11.00
C ASN A 73 -23.28 12.67 11.50
N GLU A 74 -22.85 13.89 11.74
CA GLU A 74 -21.49 14.19 12.18
C GLU A 74 -21.17 13.64 13.58
N GLN A 75 -22.16 13.25 14.34
CA GLN A 75 -21.98 12.69 15.68
C GLN A 75 -21.88 11.17 15.67
N ARG A 76 -21.98 10.55 14.51
CA ARG A 76 -21.91 9.11 14.40
C ARG A 76 -20.49 8.63 14.68
N PRO A 77 -20.31 7.56 15.50
CA PRO A 77 -18.97 7.05 15.77
C PRO A 77 -18.32 6.46 14.53
N VAL A 78 -17.02 6.66 14.39
CA VAL A 78 -16.24 6.13 13.27
C VAL A 78 -16.35 4.60 13.18
N GLU A 79 -16.43 3.92 14.31
CA GLU A 79 -16.53 2.45 14.32
C GLU A 79 -17.76 1.91 13.62
N GLU A 80 -18.82 2.72 13.50
CA GLU A 80 -20.02 2.30 12.76
C GLU A 80 -19.85 2.43 11.26
N LEU A 81 -18.90 3.23 10.81
CA LEU A 81 -18.63 3.45 9.38
C LEU A 81 -17.47 2.62 8.85
N MET A 82 -16.62 2.14 9.74
CA MET A 82 -15.41 1.43 9.32
C MET A 82 -15.75 0.04 8.80
N ASN A 83 -14.88 -0.45 7.92
CA ASN A 83 -14.90 -1.84 7.49
C ASN A 83 -13.96 -2.62 8.41
N PRO A 84 -14.47 -3.55 9.23
CA PRO A 84 -13.62 -4.32 10.14
C PRO A 84 -12.85 -5.44 9.43
N ASN A 85 -13.25 -5.79 8.21
CA ASN A 85 -12.57 -6.83 7.44
C ASN A 85 -11.40 -6.22 6.67
N VAL A 86 -10.32 -5.93 7.37
CA VAL A 86 -9.15 -5.28 6.79
C VAL A 86 -8.14 -6.31 6.37
N VAL A 87 -7.73 -6.25 5.11
CA VAL A 87 -6.61 -7.05 4.62
C VAL A 87 -5.34 -6.30 4.99
N SER A 88 -4.43 -6.98 5.67
CA SER A 88 -3.16 -6.41 6.09
C SER A 88 -2.06 -7.44 5.91
N VAL A 89 -0.82 -6.98 5.93
CA VAL A 89 0.36 -7.85 5.91
C VAL A 89 1.22 -7.54 7.11
N VAL A 90 2.02 -8.52 7.52
CA VAL A 90 2.97 -8.30 8.62
C VAL A 90 4.27 -7.71 8.07
N THR A 91 5.05 -7.09 8.95
CA THR A 91 6.29 -6.42 8.56
C THR A 91 7.28 -7.36 7.88
N SER A 92 7.24 -8.65 8.20
CA SER A 92 8.15 -9.65 7.62
C SER A 92 7.69 -10.20 6.27
N THR A 93 6.50 -9.82 5.81
CA THR A 93 5.99 -10.26 4.51
C THR A 93 6.92 -9.75 3.40
N ASP A 94 7.20 -10.61 2.41
CA ASP A 94 7.99 -10.22 1.26
C ASP A 94 7.33 -9.06 0.51
N ARG A 95 8.13 -8.07 0.10
CA ARG A 95 7.62 -6.87 -0.57
C ARG A 95 6.86 -7.21 -1.86
N GLU A 96 7.32 -8.22 -2.59
CA GLU A 96 6.66 -8.63 -3.82
C GLU A 96 5.28 -9.23 -3.54
N ASP A 97 5.19 -10.08 -2.51
CA ASP A 97 3.91 -10.65 -2.10
C ASP A 97 2.92 -9.57 -1.68
N ALA A 98 3.38 -8.59 -0.92
CA ALA A 98 2.54 -7.46 -0.51
C ALA A 98 2.08 -6.64 -1.72
N ALA A 99 3.00 -6.37 -2.66
CA ALA A 99 2.68 -5.62 -3.87
C ALA A 99 1.66 -6.36 -4.73
N GLN A 100 1.78 -7.68 -4.83
CA GLN A 100 0.83 -8.51 -5.58
C GLN A 100 -0.58 -8.46 -4.97
N LEU A 101 -0.68 -8.36 -3.66
CA LEU A 101 -1.99 -8.21 -3.00
C LEU A 101 -2.65 -6.90 -3.41
N ILE A 102 -1.88 -5.82 -3.46
CA ILE A 102 -2.40 -4.51 -3.91
C ILE A 102 -2.88 -4.61 -5.35
N GLU A 103 -2.10 -5.21 -6.22
CA GLU A 103 -2.47 -5.38 -7.63
C GLU A 103 -3.71 -6.25 -7.77
N LYS A 104 -3.74 -7.37 -7.06
CA LYS A 104 -4.82 -8.35 -7.16
C LYS A 104 -6.17 -7.78 -6.74
N TYR A 105 -6.19 -7.03 -5.65
CA TYR A 105 -7.44 -6.51 -5.07
C TYR A 105 -7.72 -5.05 -5.42
N GLY A 106 -6.80 -4.39 -6.08
CA GLY A 106 -6.99 -2.99 -6.48
C GLY A 106 -7.00 -2.00 -5.33
N TYR A 107 -6.29 -2.30 -4.26
CA TYR A 107 -6.20 -1.39 -3.12
C TYR A 107 -5.37 -0.16 -3.44
N LEU A 108 -5.71 0.98 -2.87
CA LEU A 108 -4.89 2.19 -2.96
C LEU A 108 -3.72 2.14 -1.97
N ALA A 109 -3.90 1.44 -0.86
CA ALA A 109 -2.87 1.23 0.13
C ALA A 109 -3.17 -0.03 0.92
N LEU A 110 -2.14 -0.65 1.45
CA LEU A 110 -2.23 -1.88 2.23
C LEU A 110 -1.59 -1.65 3.60
N PRO A 111 -2.34 -1.84 4.68
CA PRO A 111 -1.76 -1.65 6.02
C PRO A 111 -0.75 -2.74 6.36
N VAL A 112 0.32 -2.33 7.01
CA VAL A 112 1.39 -3.20 7.48
C VAL A 112 1.35 -3.21 9.00
N VAL A 113 1.24 -4.40 9.57
CA VAL A 113 1.12 -4.57 11.03
C VAL A 113 2.28 -5.40 11.56
N ASP A 114 2.50 -5.31 12.87
CA ASP A 114 3.47 -6.17 13.52
C ASP A 114 2.81 -7.50 13.94
N LYS A 115 3.55 -8.34 14.66
CA LYS A 115 3.05 -9.65 15.08
C LYS A 115 1.85 -9.56 16.03
N GLU A 116 1.66 -8.41 16.68
CA GLU A 116 0.58 -8.19 17.61
C GLU A 116 -0.59 -7.45 16.97
N ASN A 117 -0.60 -7.37 15.65
CA ASN A 117 -1.62 -6.69 14.86
C ASN A 117 -1.68 -5.17 15.09
N ARG A 118 -0.56 -4.58 15.50
CA ARG A 118 -0.47 -3.14 15.66
C ARG A 118 -0.06 -2.51 14.33
N LEU A 119 -0.75 -1.46 13.94
CA LEU A 119 -0.47 -0.76 12.69
C LEU A 119 0.87 -0.02 12.79
N VAL A 120 1.80 -0.34 11.91
CA VAL A 120 3.13 0.29 11.91
C VAL A 120 3.42 1.08 10.65
N GLY A 121 2.72 0.80 9.56
CA GLY A 121 2.91 1.54 8.32
C GLY A 121 1.89 1.14 7.27
N ILE A 122 2.05 1.72 6.08
CA ILE A 122 1.24 1.34 4.91
C ILE A 122 2.14 1.20 3.70
N LEU A 123 1.72 0.36 2.77
CA LEU A 123 2.34 0.24 1.46
C LEU A 123 1.36 0.81 0.45
N THR A 124 1.79 1.81 -0.31
CA THR A 124 0.91 2.48 -1.27
C THR A 124 0.94 1.78 -2.63
N VAL A 125 -0.09 2.02 -3.44
CA VAL A 125 -0.17 1.44 -4.79
C VAL A 125 0.99 1.92 -5.67
N ASP A 126 1.45 3.15 -5.52
CA ASP A 126 2.57 3.67 -6.29
C ASP A 126 3.85 2.89 -5.98
N ASP A 127 4.09 2.62 -4.70
CA ASP A 127 5.24 1.82 -4.28
C ASP A 127 5.12 0.38 -4.75
N ALA A 128 3.91 -0.17 -4.73
CA ALA A 128 3.67 -1.53 -5.21
C ALA A 128 4.02 -1.67 -6.69
N ILE A 129 3.64 -0.68 -7.50
CA ILE A 129 3.97 -0.68 -8.93
C ILE A 129 5.48 -0.67 -9.12
N SER A 130 6.20 0.17 -8.37
CA SER A 130 7.65 0.24 -8.44
C SER A 130 8.30 -1.09 -8.05
N ILE A 131 7.81 -1.71 -6.98
CA ILE A 131 8.32 -3.00 -6.52
C ILE A 131 8.16 -4.07 -7.59
N LEU A 132 7.00 -4.16 -8.20
CA LEU A 132 6.73 -5.16 -9.22
C LEU A 132 7.57 -4.93 -10.47
N GLN A 133 7.83 -3.68 -10.83
CA GLN A 133 8.72 -3.35 -11.94
C GLN A 133 10.16 -3.74 -11.65
N ASP A 134 10.64 -3.49 -10.44
CA ASP A 134 12.00 -3.84 -10.04
C ASP A 134 12.20 -5.35 -10.04
N GLU A 135 11.24 -6.10 -9.49
CA GLU A 135 11.34 -7.56 -9.47
C GLU A 135 11.31 -8.14 -10.88
N ALA A 136 10.49 -7.60 -11.77
CA ALA A 136 10.46 -8.04 -13.16
C ALA A 136 11.79 -7.76 -13.87
N SER A 137 12.39 -6.62 -13.58
CA SER A 137 13.68 -6.25 -14.16
C SER A 137 14.81 -7.18 -13.69
N GLU A 138 14.80 -7.54 -12.41
CA GLU A 138 15.79 -8.49 -11.87
C GLU A 138 15.64 -9.87 -12.51
N ASP A 139 14.42 -10.33 -12.69
CA ASP A 139 14.17 -11.63 -13.33
C ASP A 139 14.67 -11.64 -14.78
N ILE A 140 14.45 -10.56 -15.51
CA ILE A 140 14.93 -10.43 -16.88
C ILE A 140 16.46 -10.44 -16.90
N ALA A 141 17.10 -9.74 -15.99
CA ALA A 141 18.57 -9.71 -15.89
C ALA A 141 19.14 -11.11 -15.61
N LYS A 142 18.50 -11.86 -14.73
CA LYS A 142 18.91 -13.22 -14.41
C LYS A 142 18.78 -14.14 -15.61
N MET A 143 17.70 -14.00 -16.36
CA MET A 143 17.49 -14.77 -17.60
C MET A 143 18.56 -14.46 -18.63
N ASN A 144 18.93 -13.20 -18.80
CA ASN A 144 19.98 -12.79 -19.72
C ASN A 144 21.33 -13.38 -19.33
N ALA A 145 21.62 -13.46 -18.04
CA ALA A 145 22.87 -14.06 -17.56
C ALA A 145 22.91 -15.56 -17.81
N MET A 146 21.77 -16.22 -17.81
CA MET A 146 21.71 -17.67 -18.02
C MET A 146 21.87 -18.08 -19.47
N THR A 147 21.41 -17.28 -20.42
CA THR A 147 21.50 -17.59 -21.85
C THR A 147 21.95 -16.36 -22.62
N PRO A 148 23.19 -15.94 -22.46
CA PRO A 148 23.64 -14.66 -22.98
C PRO A 148 23.68 -14.54 -24.51
N SER A 149 23.93 -15.60 -25.20
CA SER A 149 24.10 -15.53 -26.66
C SER A 149 22.80 -15.19 -27.41
N ASP A 150 21.68 -15.61 -26.87
CA ASP A 150 20.41 -15.44 -27.56
C ASP A 150 19.61 -14.25 -27.05
N LYS A 151 19.86 -13.85 -25.84
CA LYS A 151 19.01 -12.89 -25.16
C LYS A 151 18.89 -11.51 -25.80
N PRO A 152 19.98 -10.87 -26.20
CA PRO A 152 19.84 -9.52 -26.76
C PRO A 152 18.92 -9.47 -27.98
N TYR A 153 19.06 -10.46 -28.84
CA TYR A 153 18.27 -10.54 -30.05
C TYR A 153 16.80 -10.82 -29.73
N PHE A 154 16.56 -11.81 -28.90
CA PHE A 154 15.21 -12.20 -28.50
C PHE A 154 14.48 -11.05 -27.80
N LYS A 155 15.17 -10.39 -26.92
CA LYS A 155 14.63 -9.27 -26.16
C LYS A 155 14.22 -8.13 -27.09
N GLN A 156 15.04 -7.79 -28.03
CA GLN A 156 14.70 -6.76 -29.02
C GLN A 156 13.47 -7.13 -29.81
N SER A 157 13.39 -8.35 -30.24
CA SER A 157 12.25 -8.84 -30.99
C SER A 157 10.95 -8.70 -30.20
N MET A 158 10.99 -9.11 -28.95
CA MET A 158 9.81 -9.03 -28.10
C MET A 158 9.38 -7.60 -27.83
N LEU A 159 10.33 -6.74 -27.58
CA LEU A 159 10.03 -5.34 -27.33
C LEU A 159 9.42 -4.68 -28.56
N CYS A 160 9.94 -4.98 -29.71
CA CYS A 160 9.37 -4.46 -30.95
C CYS A 160 7.92 -4.89 -31.13
N LEU A 161 7.65 -6.15 -30.88
CA LEU A 161 6.29 -6.64 -30.98
C LEU A 161 5.35 -5.98 -29.99
N LEU A 162 5.79 -5.77 -28.77
CA LEU A 162 4.98 -5.15 -27.74
C LEU A 162 4.67 -3.70 -28.04
N TYR A 163 5.61 -2.97 -28.61
CA TYR A 163 5.41 -1.55 -28.87
C TYR A 163 4.82 -1.21 -30.21
N THR A 164 5.01 -2.07 -31.19
CA THR A 164 4.47 -1.81 -32.52
C THR A 164 3.12 -2.45 -32.76
N SER A 165 2.90 -3.56 -32.13
CA SER A 165 1.68 -4.32 -32.33
C SER A 165 0.40 -3.58 -31.96
N PRO A 166 0.33 -2.92 -30.83
CA PRO A 166 -0.88 -2.17 -30.45
C PRO A 166 -1.03 -0.87 -31.19
N SER A 167 0.02 -0.41 -31.75
CA SER A 167 0.00 0.90 -32.39
C SER A 167 -0.98 0.99 -33.53
N PRO A 168 -1.32 -0.03 -34.14
CA PRO A 168 -2.36 0.13 -35.13
C PRO A 168 -3.62 0.54 -34.47
N ARG A 169 -3.30 0.73 -33.69
CA ARG A 169 -4.01 1.09 -33.35
C ARG A 169 -4.12 1.96 -32.96
N ASP A 170 -3.76 1.97 -33.07
CA ASP A 170 -3.60 2.52 -32.74
C ASP A 170 -3.71 3.06 -32.63
#